data_42e9f7c252ff4ac6e069af9c0400241f
#
_entry.id   42e9f7c252ff4ac6e069af9c0400241f
#
_cell.length_a   1.000
_cell.length_b   1.000
_cell.length_c   1.000
_cell.angle_alpha   90.00
_cell.angle_beta   90.00
_cell.angle_gamma   90.00
#
_symmetry.space_group_name_H-M   'P 1'
#
loop_
_entity.id
_entity.type
_entity.pdbx_description
1 polymer ?
#
loop_
_entity_poly.entity_id
_entity_poly.type
_entity_poly.pdbx_seq_one_letter_code
_entity_poly.pdbx_strand_id
1 'polypeptide(L)'
;MATGTDIDLTQKTDQEIANWIENHERLGKTEDALYRALVEERARRSGDLLKPDVSIRYLIEAAKEGRFATYGALAEANGVPWSKARHPMNGAGGHLDQLLDICHARGLPLLPSVCVNQQGVETGRLEPRALDGFAKGVRRLGYVFTDSEAFLRECQEKCFVWGMGSG
;
A
#
# COMPACT_ATOMS: atom_id res chain seq x y z
N MET A 1 -21.18 -11.89 -23.02
CA MET A 1 -20.68 -13.24 -22.91
C MET A 1 -20.07 -13.50 -21.54
N ALA A 2 -20.46 -14.56 -20.92
CA ALA A 2 -19.92 -14.91 -19.63
C ALA A 2 -18.42 -15.14 -19.73
N THR A 3 -17.70 -14.50 -18.89
CA THR A 3 -16.28 -14.74 -18.72
C THR A 3 -16.11 -15.38 -17.35
N GLY A 4 -14.91 -15.79 -17.01
CA GLY A 4 -14.65 -16.39 -15.71
C GLY A 4 -14.96 -15.50 -14.53
N THR A 5 -15.62 -14.37 -14.73
CA THR A 5 -15.93 -13.40 -13.69
C THR A 5 -17.37 -13.46 -13.18
N ASP A 6 -18.12 -14.48 -13.56
CA ASP A 6 -19.50 -14.63 -13.10
C ASP A 6 -19.63 -15.02 -11.62
N ILE A 7 -18.53 -15.06 -10.90
CA ILE A 7 -18.51 -15.37 -9.48
C ILE A 7 -18.93 -14.12 -8.71
N ASP A 8 -19.90 -14.28 -7.82
CA ASP A 8 -20.34 -13.18 -6.96
C ASP A 8 -19.37 -13.05 -5.78
N LEU A 9 -18.40 -12.15 -5.92
CA LEU A 9 -17.37 -11.95 -4.90
C LEU A 9 -17.91 -11.30 -3.62
N THR A 10 -19.09 -10.69 -3.70
CA THR A 10 -19.70 -10.08 -2.50
C THR A 10 -20.07 -11.13 -1.45
N GLN A 11 -20.22 -12.38 -1.86
CA GLN A 11 -20.55 -13.49 -0.96
C GLN A 11 -19.29 -14.14 -0.35
N LYS A 12 -18.11 -13.75 -0.80
CA LYS A 12 -16.87 -14.31 -0.28
C LYS A 12 -16.42 -13.55 0.95
N THR A 13 -15.79 -14.27 1.89
CA THR A 13 -15.20 -13.62 3.07
C THR A 13 -13.93 -12.86 2.68
N ASP A 14 -13.53 -11.94 3.54
CA ASP A 14 -12.26 -11.21 3.33
C ASP A 14 -11.09 -12.18 3.23
N GLN A 15 -11.10 -13.24 4.05
CA GLN A 15 -10.03 -14.23 4.04
C GLN A 15 -10.00 -15.01 2.72
N GLU A 16 -11.17 -15.38 2.20
CA GLU A 16 -11.24 -16.06 0.91
C GLU A 16 -10.70 -15.21 -0.22
N ILE A 17 -11.07 -13.93 -0.24
CA ILE A 17 -10.58 -12.99 -1.25
C ILE A 17 -9.06 -12.82 -1.13
N ALA A 18 -8.56 -12.65 0.08
CA ALA A 18 -7.11 -12.53 0.31
C ALA A 18 -6.36 -13.77 -0.16
N ASN A 19 -6.89 -14.96 0.16
CA ASN A 19 -6.26 -16.22 -0.24
C ASN A 19 -6.22 -16.37 -1.77
N TRP A 20 -7.31 -16.02 -2.44
CA TRP A 20 -7.39 -16.12 -3.89
C TRP A 20 -6.45 -15.15 -4.58
N ILE A 21 -6.34 -13.92 -4.05
CA ILE A 21 -5.40 -12.94 -4.58
C ILE A 21 -3.96 -13.46 -4.42
N GLU A 22 -3.63 -13.95 -3.24
CA GLU A 22 -2.30 -14.48 -2.97
C GLU A 22 -1.95 -15.64 -3.90
N ASN A 23 -2.91 -16.54 -4.12
CA ASN A 23 -2.72 -17.67 -5.03
C ASN A 23 -2.45 -17.23 -6.46
N HIS A 24 -3.19 -16.23 -6.95
CA HIS A 24 -2.97 -15.69 -8.28
C HIS A 24 -1.58 -15.05 -8.41
N GLU A 25 -1.17 -14.32 -7.41
CA GLU A 25 0.15 -13.68 -7.39
C GLU A 25 1.26 -14.72 -7.37
N ARG A 26 1.11 -15.75 -6.54
CA ARG A 26 2.07 -16.84 -6.43
C ARG A 26 2.23 -17.60 -7.75
N LEU A 27 1.14 -17.76 -8.48
CA LEU A 27 1.14 -18.47 -9.76
C LEU A 27 1.43 -17.57 -10.96
N GLY A 28 1.65 -16.28 -10.74
CA GLY A 28 1.91 -15.33 -11.81
C GLY A 28 0.69 -15.02 -12.66
N LYS A 29 -0.53 -15.25 -12.16
CA LYS A 29 -1.76 -15.07 -12.93
C LYS A 29 -2.39 -13.70 -12.65
N THR A 30 -1.58 -12.65 -12.68
CA THR A 30 -2.06 -11.29 -12.38
C THR A 30 -2.76 -10.63 -13.57
N GLU A 31 -2.77 -11.27 -14.72
CA GLU A 31 -3.50 -10.79 -15.90
C GLU A 31 -4.93 -11.32 -15.98
N ASP A 32 -5.29 -12.29 -15.13
CA ASP A 32 -6.62 -12.89 -15.16
C ASP A 32 -7.71 -11.88 -14.78
N ALA A 33 -8.86 -11.98 -15.45
CA ALA A 33 -10.01 -11.14 -15.12
C ALA A 33 -10.48 -11.36 -13.69
N LEU A 34 -10.42 -12.61 -13.21
CA LEU A 34 -10.78 -12.91 -11.82
C LEU A 34 -9.84 -12.23 -10.83
N TYR A 35 -8.55 -12.20 -11.12
CA TYR A 35 -7.59 -11.50 -10.25
C TYR A 35 -7.95 -10.03 -10.13
N ARG A 36 -8.24 -9.37 -11.26
CA ARG A 36 -8.63 -7.96 -11.27
C ARG A 36 -9.91 -7.72 -10.46
N ALA A 37 -10.89 -8.61 -10.62
CA ALA A 37 -12.14 -8.52 -9.88
C ALA A 37 -11.92 -8.69 -8.38
N LEU A 38 -11.03 -9.61 -7.98
CA LEU A 38 -10.68 -9.82 -6.58
C LEU A 38 -10.02 -8.58 -5.98
N VAL A 39 -9.07 -7.99 -6.71
CA VAL A 39 -8.37 -6.77 -6.25
C VAL A 39 -9.35 -5.61 -6.10
N GLU A 40 -10.26 -5.46 -7.07
CA GLU A 40 -11.28 -4.40 -7.01
C GLU A 40 -12.22 -4.58 -5.83
N GLU A 41 -12.63 -5.83 -5.56
CA GLU A 41 -13.52 -6.11 -4.43
C GLU A 41 -12.82 -5.80 -3.10
N ARG A 42 -11.55 -6.18 -2.99
CA ARG A 42 -10.77 -5.88 -1.79
C ARG A 42 -10.63 -4.37 -1.58
N ALA A 43 -10.33 -3.63 -2.65
CA ALA A 43 -10.20 -2.18 -2.59
C ALA A 43 -11.52 -1.53 -2.18
N ARG A 44 -12.64 -2.02 -2.71
CA ARG A 44 -13.96 -1.52 -2.35
C ARG A 44 -14.24 -1.71 -0.85
N ARG A 45 -13.90 -2.87 -0.32
CA ARG A 45 -14.11 -3.18 1.11
C ARG A 45 -13.21 -2.35 2.00
N SER A 46 -11.94 -2.17 1.60
CA SER A 46 -10.98 -1.40 2.40
C SER A 46 -11.32 0.08 2.45
N GLY A 47 -12.02 0.61 1.44
CA GLY A 47 -12.45 1.99 1.42
C GLY A 47 -13.36 2.38 2.59
N ASP A 48 -14.00 1.39 3.20
CA ASP A 48 -14.86 1.60 4.37
C ASP A 48 -14.08 1.61 5.68
N LEU A 49 -12.89 1.00 5.71
CA LEU A 49 -12.08 0.85 6.92
C LEU A 49 -10.95 1.88 6.97
N LEU A 50 -10.15 1.92 5.93
CA LEU A 50 -8.97 2.78 5.87
C LEU A 50 -9.25 3.97 4.95
N LYS A 51 -9.10 5.17 5.49
CA LYS A 51 -9.41 6.39 4.76
C LYS A 51 -8.13 7.07 4.26
N PRO A 52 -7.98 7.22 2.94
CA PRO A 52 -6.76 7.81 2.38
C PRO A 52 -6.43 9.18 2.97
N ASP A 53 -7.42 10.04 3.18
CA ASP A 53 -7.17 11.38 3.72
C ASP A 53 -6.57 11.34 5.12
N VAL A 54 -7.04 10.42 5.96
CA VAL A 54 -6.50 10.23 7.31
C VAL A 54 -5.06 9.75 7.23
N SER A 55 -4.81 8.75 6.39
CA SER A 55 -3.48 8.17 6.23
C SER A 55 -2.47 9.17 5.67
N ILE A 56 -2.84 9.93 4.64
CA ILE A 56 -1.97 10.94 4.05
C ILE A 56 -1.60 11.98 5.11
N ARG A 57 -2.55 12.46 5.88
CA ARG A 57 -2.30 13.43 6.94
C ARG A 57 -1.34 12.88 7.99
N TYR A 58 -1.54 11.63 8.39
CA TYR A 58 -0.67 10.97 9.36
C TYR A 58 0.76 10.85 8.83
N LEU A 59 0.91 10.46 7.57
CA LEU A 59 2.24 10.31 6.97
C LEU A 59 2.93 11.67 6.76
N ILE A 60 2.18 12.71 6.45
CA ILE A 60 2.71 14.08 6.38
C ILE A 60 3.32 14.48 7.73
N GLU A 61 2.61 14.19 8.82
CA GLU A 61 3.13 14.49 10.16
C GLU A 61 4.41 13.71 10.46
N ALA A 62 4.45 12.43 10.06
CA ALA A 62 5.65 11.63 10.23
C ALA A 62 6.83 12.22 9.45
N ALA A 63 6.58 12.66 8.22
CA ALA A 63 7.61 13.28 7.38
C ALA A 63 8.11 14.58 8.01
N LYS A 64 7.22 15.42 8.53
CA LYS A 64 7.58 16.66 9.19
C LYS A 64 8.43 16.42 10.44
N GLU A 65 8.15 15.35 11.16
CA GLU A 65 8.88 14.99 12.38
C GLU A 65 10.17 14.24 12.06
N GLY A 66 10.39 13.87 10.82
CA GLY A 66 11.59 13.14 10.40
C GLY A 66 11.63 11.71 10.92
N ARG A 67 10.47 11.07 11.06
CA ARG A 67 10.38 9.71 11.60
C ARG A 67 9.67 8.77 10.64
N PHE A 68 9.97 7.49 10.75
CA PHE A 68 9.24 6.45 10.03
C PHE A 68 7.97 6.11 10.81
N ALA A 69 6.93 5.72 10.07
CA ALA A 69 5.68 5.25 10.63
C ALA A 69 5.59 3.73 10.48
N THR A 70 4.80 3.07 11.31
CA THR A 70 4.53 1.64 11.15
C THR A 70 3.16 1.43 10.53
N TYR A 71 2.95 0.28 9.93
CA TYR A 71 1.63 -0.08 9.39
C TYR A 71 0.58 -0.12 10.48
N GLY A 72 0.95 -0.65 11.65
CA GLY A 72 0.04 -0.69 12.79
C GLY A 72 -0.36 0.69 13.27
N ALA A 73 0.59 1.62 13.34
CA ALA A 73 0.30 2.99 13.73
C ALA A 73 -0.58 3.70 12.70
N LEU A 74 -0.37 3.41 11.42
CA LEU A 74 -1.21 3.96 10.35
C LEU A 74 -2.65 3.47 10.48
N ALA A 75 -2.82 2.17 10.75
CA ALA A 75 -4.14 1.60 11.00
C ALA A 75 -4.80 2.24 12.22
N GLU A 76 -4.04 2.41 13.30
CA GLU A 76 -4.54 3.05 14.52
C GLU A 76 -4.99 4.49 14.26
N ALA A 77 -4.25 5.22 13.43
CA ALA A 77 -4.63 6.58 13.05
C ALA A 77 -5.99 6.61 12.35
N ASN A 78 -6.35 5.52 11.67
CA ASN A 78 -7.66 5.35 11.04
C ASN A 78 -8.72 4.79 11.99
N GLY A 79 -8.34 4.49 13.25
CA GLY A 79 -9.25 3.90 14.21
C GLY A 79 -9.55 2.43 13.94
N VAL A 80 -8.67 1.73 13.24
CA VAL A 80 -8.88 0.33 12.83
C VAL A 80 -7.82 -0.55 13.51
N PRO A 81 -8.23 -1.61 14.22
CA PRO A 81 -7.26 -2.53 14.81
C PRO A 81 -6.50 -3.27 13.72
N TRP A 82 -5.24 -3.58 13.99
CA TRP A 82 -4.37 -4.23 13.01
C TRP A 82 -4.93 -5.55 12.49
N SER A 83 -5.61 -6.30 13.36
CA SER A 83 -6.23 -7.57 12.96
C SER A 83 -7.21 -7.40 11.80
N LYS A 84 -7.83 -6.23 11.66
CA LYS A 84 -8.77 -5.93 10.56
C LYS A 84 -8.10 -5.18 9.43
N ALA A 85 -7.05 -4.42 9.73
CA ALA A 85 -6.40 -3.55 8.74
C ALA A 85 -5.34 -4.27 7.91
N ARG A 86 -4.74 -5.34 8.43
CA ARG A 86 -3.56 -5.95 7.82
C ARG A 86 -3.78 -6.43 6.38
N HIS A 87 -4.94 -6.97 6.07
CA HIS A 87 -5.21 -7.44 4.71
C HIS A 87 -5.49 -6.29 3.74
N PRO A 88 -6.41 -5.36 4.05
CA PRO A 88 -6.66 -4.24 3.13
C PRO A 88 -5.49 -3.26 3.03
N MET A 89 -4.58 -3.25 3.98
CA MET A 89 -3.43 -2.34 3.98
C MET A 89 -2.46 -2.64 2.84
N ASN A 90 -2.15 -3.91 2.63
CA ASN A 90 -1.08 -4.35 1.73
C ASN A 90 -1.61 -5.00 0.47
N GLY A 91 -0.71 -5.30 -0.44
CA GLY A 91 -1.00 -6.01 -1.68
C GLY A 91 -1.41 -5.09 -2.81
N ALA A 92 -1.58 -5.68 -4.00
CA ALA A 92 -1.96 -4.94 -5.20
C ALA A 92 -3.35 -4.31 -5.01
N GLY A 93 -3.45 -3.01 -5.28
CA GLY A 93 -4.70 -2.27 -5.10
C GLY A 93 -5.10 -2.05 -3.65
N GLY A 94 -4.25 -2.40 -2.69
CA GLY A 94 -4.51 -2.17 -1.28
C GLY A 94 -4.38 -0.70 -0.90
N HIS A 95 -4.54 -0.43 0.38
CA HIS A 95 -4.54 0.95 0.89
C HIS A 95 -3.24 1.70 0.55
N LEU A 96 -2.08 1.04 0.75
CA LEU A 96 -0.80 1.68 0.46
C LEU A 96 -0.63 2.00 -1.03
N ASP A 97 -1.10 1.12 -1.92
CA ASP A 97 -1.09 1.39 -3.35
C ASP A 97 -1.97 2.59 -3.69
N GLN A 98 -3.13 2.71 -3.04
CA GLN A 98 -4.01 3.85 -3.22
C GLN A 98 -3.33 5.15 -2.78
N LEU A 99 -2.59 5.10 -1.68
CA LEU A 99 -1.84 6.26 -1.21
C LEU A 99 -0.73 6.66 -2.18
N LEU A 100 -0.07 5.68 -2.80
CA LEU A 100 0.93 5.95 -3.84
C LEU A 100 0.28 6.69 -5.02
N ASP A 101 -0.88 6.21 -5.46
CA ASP A 101 -1.63 6.86 -6.56
C ASP A 101 -1.97 8.31 -6.22
N ILE A 102 -2.44 8.54 -5.01
CA ILE A 102 -2.82 9.88 -4.57
C ILE A 102 -1.61 10.81 -4.51
N CYS A 103 -0.51 10.36 -3.93
CA CYS A 103 0.71 11.14 -3.86
C CYS A 103 1.21 11.50 -5.26
N HIS A 104 1.23 10.52 -6.15
CA HIS A 104 1.67 10.75 -7.53
C HIS A 104 0.77 11.76 -8.23
N ALA A 105 -0.55 11.62 -8.11
CA ALA A 105 -1.51 12.51 -8.75
C ALA A 105 -1.44 13.94 -8.22
N ARG A 106 -1.13 14.11 -6.95
CA ARG A 106 -1.09 15.43 -6.31
C ARG A 106 0.31 16.07 -6.34
N GLY A 107 1.29 15.40 -6.91
CA GLY A 107 2.67 15.91 -6.93
C GLY A 107 3.33 15.92 -5.56
N LEU A 108 2.85 15.10 -4.64
CA LEU A 108 3.47 14.91 -3.34
C LEU A 108 4.61 13.90 -3.43
N PRO A 109 5.59 13.94 -2.51
CA PRO A 109 6.54 12.84 -2.43
C PRO A 109 5.79 11.57 -2.10
N LEU A 110 6.40 10.42 -2.39
CA LEU A 110 5.75 9.12 -2.18
C LEU A 110 5.73 8.79 -0.69
N LEU A 111 4.77 9.37 0.03
CA LEU A 111 4.66 9.27 1.49
C LEU A 111 4.60 7.83 2.02
N PRO A 112 3.98 6.87 1.31
CA PRO A 112 4.02 5.48 1.79
C PRO A 112 5.42 4.91 1.95
N SER A 113 6.45 5.51 1.34
CA SER A 113 7.83 5.06 1.51
C SER A 113 8.33 5.19 2.95
N VAL A 114 7.73 6.09 3.75
CA VAL A 114 8.13 6.24 5.17
C VAL A 114 7.32 5.33 6.09
N CYS A 115 6.40 4.54 5.56
CA CYS A 115 5.64 3.57 6.32
C CYS A 115 6.33 2.21 6.20
N VAL A 116 6.77 1.67 7.31
CA VAL A 116 7.64 0.49 7.35
C VAL A 116 7.13 -0.55 8.34
N ASN A 117 7.73 -1.74 8.30
CA ASN A 117 7.45 -2.78 9.29
C ASN A 117 8.00 -2.34 10.65
N GLN A 118 7.47 -2.91 11.73
CA GLN A 118 7.88 -2.55 13.08
C GLN A 118 9.40 -2.67 13.27
N GLN A 119 10.03 -3.71 12.70
CA GLN A 119 11.46 -3.92 12.80
C GLN A 119 12.27 -2.87 12.04
N GLY A 120 11.65 -2.18 11.09
CA GLY A 120 12.33 -1.18 10.28
C GLY A 120 12.16 0.26 10.75
N VAL A 121 11.49 0.49 11.87
CA VAL A 121 11.13 1.84 12.30
C VAL A 121 12.34 2.74 12.58
N GLU A 122 13.47 2.17 12.92
CA GLU A 122 14.69 2.94 13.18
C GLU A 122 15.56 3.13 11.92
N THR A 123 15.48 2.19 10.97
CA THR A 123 16.36 2.16 9.81
C THR A 123 15.67 2.54 8.51
N GLY A 124 14.35 2.45 8.46
CA GLY A 124 13.58 2.65 7.23
C GLY A 124 13.59 1.45 6.30
N ARG A 125 14.14 0.33 6.72
CA ARG A 125 14.18 -0.87 5.90
C ARG A 125 12.82 -1.55 5.87
N LEU A 126 12.47 -2.09 4.70
CA LEU A 126 11.28 -2.91 4.53
C LEU A 126 11.68 -4.38 4.46
N GLU A 127 10.82 -5.24 4.97
CA GLU A 127 10.97 -6.68 4.73
C GLU A 127 10.89 -6.94 3.23
N PRO A 128 11.52 -8.04 2.73
CA PRO A 128 11.55 -8.30 1.29
C PRO A 128 10.19 -8.29 0.62
N ARG A 129 9.18 -8.83 1.26
CA ARG A 129 7.81 -8.86 0.72
C ARG A 129 7.20 -7.46 0.63
N ALA A 130 7.41 -6.64 1.65
CA ALA A 130 6.91 -5.27 1.65
C ALA A 130 7.67 -4.42 0.64
N LEU A 131 8.96 -4.62 0.52
CA LEU A 131 9.77 -3.93 -0.48
C LEU A 131 9.32 -4.27 -1.90
N ASP A 132 9.05 -5.56 -2.16
CA ASP A 132 8.55 -6.01 -3.46
C ASP A 132 7.21 -5.35 -3.78
N GLY A 133 6.31 -5.27 -2.80
CA GLY A 133 5.02 -4.61 -2.97
C GLY A 133 5.15 -3.13 -3.30
N PHE A 134 6.05 -2.43 -2.59
CA PHE A 134 6.33 -1.03 -2.86
C PHE A 134 6.89 -0.86 -4.29
N ALA A 135 7.87 -1.68 -4.66
CA ALA A 135 8.48 -1.63 -5.99
C ALA A 135 7.44 -1.83 -7.09
N LYS A 136 6.56 -2.81 -6.94
CA LYS A 136 5.48 -3.06 -7.91
C LYS A 136 4.53 -1.88 -8.01
N GLY A 137 4.18 -1.30 -6.87
CA GLY A 137 3.27 -0.14 -6.83
C GLY A 137 3.83 1.06 -7.56
N VAL A 138 5.11 1.38 -7.34
CA VAL A 138 5.71 2.54 -7.98
C VAL A 138 6.03 2.29 -9.46
N ARG A 139 6.39 1.06 -9.83
CA ARG A 139 6.59 0.72 -11.24
C ARG A 139 5.29 0.86 -12.03
N ARG A 140 4.18 0.51 -11.42
CA ARG A 140 2.86 0.70 -12.03
C ARG A 140 2.59 2.17 -12.35
N LEU A 141 3.13 3.08 -11.57
CA LEU A 141 2.99 4.52 -11.79
C LEU A 141 4.00 5.08 -12.80
N GLY A 142 4.90 4.24 -13.30
CA GLY A 142 5.86 4.66 -14.32
C GLY A 142 7.27 4.97 -13.81
N TYR A 143 7.52 4.76 -12.53
CA TYR A 143 8.88 4.95 -12.00
C TYR A 143 9.80 3.85 -12.47
N VAL A 144 11.03 4.20 -12.85
CA VAL A 144 12.02 3.27 -13.38
C VAL A 144 13.24 3.25 -12.47
N PHE A 145 13.65 2.06 -12.05
CA PHE A 145 14.82 1.87 -11.19
C PHE A 145 15.24 0.41 -11.25
N THR A 146 16.50 0.14 -10.87
CA THR A 146 17.02 -1.23 -10.87
C THR A 146 17.19 -1.76 -9.44
N ASP A 147 17.46 -0.89 -8.46
CA ASP A 147 17.68 -1.27 -7.08
C ASP A 147 16.53 -0.75 -6.23
N SER A 148 15.64 -1.66 -5.81
CA SER A 148 14.44 -1.30 -5.06
C SER A 148 14.78 -0.66 -3.70
N GLU A 149 15.81 -1.16 -3.01
CA GLU A 149 16.20 -0.58 -1.72
C GLU A 149 16.75 0.84 -1.87
N ALA A 150 17.57 1.07 -2.89
CA ALA A 150 18.12 2.39 -3.16
C ALA A 150 17.02 3.37 -3.53
N PHE A 151 16.05 2.93 -4.34
CA PHE A 151 14.93 3.76 -4.72
C PHE A 151 14.05 4.09 -3.52
N LEU A 152 13.80 3.10 -2.66
CA LEU A 152 13.04 3.32 -1.42
C LEU A 152 13.71 4.40 -0.55
N ARG A 153 15.01 4.28 -0.33
CA ARG A 153 15.74 5.26 0.47
C ARG A 153 15.66 6.66 -0.14
N GLU A 154 15.77 6.75 -1.45
CA GLU A 154 15.64 8.03 -2.16
C GLU A 154 14.26 8.64 -1.92
N CYS A 155 13.19 7.83 -2.01
CA CYS A 155 11.83 8.30 -1.75
C CYS A 155 11.66 8.77 -0.31
N GLN A 156 12.21 8.01 0.64
CA GLN A 156 12.15 8.36 2.07
C GLN A 156 12.84 9.69 2.32
N GLU A 157 14.02 9.87 1.76
CA GLU A 157 14.78 11.10 1.93
C GLU A 157 14.01 12.30 1.35
N LYS A 158 13.42 12.13 0.18
CA LYS A 158 12.60 13.19 -0.44
C LYS A 158 11.40 13.54 0.45
N CYS A 159 10.78 12.55 1.11
CA CYS A 159 9.68 12.81 2.02
C CYS A 159 10.13 13.66 3.21
N PHE A 160 11.26 13.33 3.80
CA PHE A 160 11.76 14.07 4.96
C PHE A 160 12.20 15.49 4.59
N VAL A 161 12.89 15.66 3.48
CA VAL A 161 13.27 16.99 3.00
C VAL A 161 12.02 17.83 2.74
N TRP A 162 11.05 17.27 2.06
CA TRP A 162 9.78 17.94 1.79
C TRP A 162 9.05 18.31 3.08
N GLY A 163 8.98 17.37 4.03
CA GLY A 163 8.29 17.59 5.29
C GLY A 163 8.91 18.71 6.11
N MET A 164 10.24 18.75 6.15
CA MET A 164 10.96 19.81 6.88
C MET A 164 10.81 21.16 6.21
N GLY A 165 10.71 21.20 4.88
CA GLY A 165 10.51 22.43 4.14
C GLY A 165 9.08 22.94 4.14
N SER A 166 8.11 22.10 4.51
CA SER A 166 6.68 22.45 4.49
C SER A 166 6.16 22.92 5.86
N GLY A 167 7.05 23.02 6.82
CA GLY A 167 6.70 23.39 8.20
C GLY A 167 6.28 24.83 8.43
#